data_4ba58c6ab960026b7f731e9d091ffb15
#
_entry.id   4ba58c6ab960026b7f731e9d091ffb15
#
_cell.length_a   1.000
_cell.length_b   1.000
_cell.length_c   1.000
_cell.angle_alpha   90.00
_cell.angle_beta   90.00
_cell.angle_gamma   90.00
#
_symmetry.space_group_name_H-M   'P 1'
#
loop_
_entity.id
_entity.type
_entity.pdbx_description
1 polymer ?
#
loop_
_entity_poly.entity_id
_entity_poly.type
_entity_poly.pdbx_seq_one_letter_code
_entity_poly.pdbx_strand_id
1 'polypeptide(L)'
;MPANKPKFKISYNCPVVLTYAAVCLVLVAVNALTGGWLNKYIMVCYGHPSLLDPMTYVRCITYFFGHSGWEHYASNMLLMLLVGPVVEEKYGSGNLAFMILVTGIASGIINCIFFDTGVIGASGIVFMMIILSAFTNVKKGEIPLSLLLVAAIYLGREIVSAFTPDSVSQFGHIMGGLFGLFWGIYYYKTKFSRQY
;
A
#
# COMPACT_ATOMS: atom_id res chain seq x y z
N MET A 1 35.41 -23.49 -27.90
CA MET A 1 34.80 -22.17 -27.77
C MET A 1 34.73 -21.84 -26.30
N PRO A 2 35.25 -20.73 -25.78
CA PRO A 2 35.10 -20.37 -24.38
C PRO A 2 33.62 -20.09 -24.09
N ALA A 3 33.03 -20.80 -23.12
CA ALA A 3 31.67 -20.59 -22.66
C ALA A 3 31.56 -19.16 -22.09
N ASN A 4 30.76 -18.34 -22.74
CA ASN A 4 30.51 -16.97 -22.25
C ASN A 4 29.76 -17.05 -20.91
N LYS A 5 30.46 -16.84 -19.80
CA LYS A 5 29.85 -16.84 -18.45
C LYS A 5 28.75 -15.78 -18.41
N PRO A 6 27.55 -16.10 -17.93
CA PRO A 6 26.48 -15.12 -17.83
C PRO A 6 26.92 -13.97 -16.91
N LYS A 7 26.89 -12.74 -17.43
CA LYS A 7 27.16 -11.54 -16.63
C LYS A 7 25.91 -11.21 -15.82
N PHE A 8 25.97 -11.33 -14.50
CA PHE A 8 24.91 -10.86 -13.64
C PHE A 8 24.75 -9.34 -13.76
N LYS A 9 23.52 -8.88 -13.97
CA LYS A 9 23.17 -7.47 -14.07
C LYS A 9 22.05 -7.16 -13.09
N ILE A 10 22.26 -6.14 -12.23
CA ILE A 10 21.19 -5.60 -11.41
C ILE A 10 20.27 -4.79 -12.30
N SER A 11 18.97 -5.05 -12.25
CA SER A 11 17.95 -4.35 -13.04
C SER A 11 16.97 -3.62 -12.14
N TYR A 12 16.51 -2.46 -12.62
CA TYR A 12 15.44 -1.67 -11.98
C TYR A 12 14.09 -2.16 -12.56
N ASN A 13 13.65 -3.34 -12.10
CA ASN A 13 12.58 -4.13 -12.75
C ASN A 13 11.15 -3.74 -12.33
N CYS A 14 10.96 -3.01 -11.24
CA CYS A 14 9.66 -2.56 -10.73
C CYS A 14 9.77 -1.09 -10.28
N PRO A 15 9.76 -0.14 -11.24
CA PRO A 15 10.12 1.25 -10.97
C PRO A 15 9.18 1.95 -9.96
N VAL A 16 7.89 1.66 -9.96
CA VAL A 16 6.94 2.28 -9.01
C VAL A 16 7.20 1.79 -7.60
N VAL A 17 7.32 0.48 -7.41
CA VAL A 17 7.59 -0.13 -6.10
C VAL A 17 8.93 0.34 -5.53
N LEU A 18 9.99 0.31 -6.34
CA LEU A 18 11.33 0.72 -5.90
C LEU A 18 11.41 2.21 -5.62
N THR A 19 10.81 3.05 -6.47
CA THR A 19 10.75 4.50 -6.24
C THR A 19 9.97 4.82 -4.97
N TYR A 20 8.81 4.17 -4.77
CA TYR A 20 7.99 4.34 -3.58
C TYR A 20 8.77 3.99 -2.31
N ALA A 21 9.45 2.84 -2.29
CA ALA A 21 10.28 2.42 -1.17
C ALA A 21 11.43 3.39 -0.88
N ALA A 22 12.09 3.89 -1.93
CA ALA A 22 13.17 4.87 -1.79
C ALA A 22 12.66 6.23 -1.24
N VAL A 23 11.50 6.71 -1.71
CA VAL A 23 10.86 7.93 -1.18
C VAL A 23 10.53 7.76 0.30
N CYS A 24 9.92 6.64 0.70
CA CYS A 24 9.61 6.36 2.10
C CYS A 24 10.89 6.27 2.96
N LEU A 25 11.98 5.71 2.42
CA LEU A 25 13.28 5.65 3.11
C LEU A 25 13.80 7.05 3.43
N VAL A 26 13.79 7.94 2.44
CA VAL A 26 14.23 9.33 2.63
C VAL A 26 13.35 10.03 3.67
N LEU A 27 12.03 9.85 3.60
CA LEU A 27 11.10 10.51 4.52
C LEU A 27 11.24 10.02 5.96
N VAL A 28 11.42 8.70 6.20
CA VAL A 28 11.65 8.19 7.56
C VAL A 28 12.99 8.65 8.11
N ALA A 29 14.04 8.75 7.28
CA ALA A 29 15.32 9.27 7.68
C ALA A 29 15.24 10.77 8.05
N VAL A 30 14.58 11.59 7.22
CA VAL A 30 14.34 13.01 7.51
C VAL A 30 13.51 13.17 8.78
N ASN A 31 12.47 12.35 8.97
CA ASN A 31 11.67 12.39 10.19
C ASN A 31 12.51 12.08 11.44
N ALA A 32 13.40 11.08 11.37
CA ALA A 32 14.32 10.75 12.46
C ALA A 32 15.28 11.90 12.76
N LEU A 33 15.87 12.52 11.73
CA LEU A 33 16.79 13.66 11.87
C LEU A 33 16.10 14.93 12.42
N THR A 34 14.81 15.11 12.14
CA THR A 34 14.02 16.25 12.61
C THR A 34 13.30 16.01 13.94
N GLY A 35 13.61 14.91 14.64
CA GLY A 35 12.99 14.57 15.92
C GLY A 35 11.49 14.38 15.84
N GLY A 36 10.97 13.85 14.71
CA GLY A 36 9.54 13.59 14.50
C GLY A 36 8.75 14.78 13.95
N TRP A 37 9.39 15.92 13.66
CA TRP A 37 8.72 17.11 13.16
C TRP A 37 7.97 16.84 11.84
N LEU A 38 8.62 16.12 10.91
CA LEU A 38 8.05 15.84 9.60
C LEU A 38 6.71 15.08 9.73
N ASN A 39 6.68 14.05 10.54
CA ASN A 39 5.45 13.28 10.77
C ASN A 39 4.37 14.15 11.38
N LYS A 40 4.69 14.87 12.46
CA LYS A 40 3.73 15.69 13.20
C LYS A 40 3.05 16.74 12.32
N TYR A 41 3.78 17.42 11.48
CA TYR A 41 3.25 18.59 10.76
C TYR A 41 2.86 18.32 9.31
N ILE A 42 3.45 17.29 8.66
CA ILE A 42 3.29 17.07 7.22
C ILE A 42 2.72 15.69 6.87
N MET A 43 3.10 14.62 7.64
CA MET A 43 2.77 13.26 7.22
C MET A 43 1.54 12.67 7.90
N VAL A 44 1.26 12.97 9.18
CA VAL A 44 0.09 12.38 9.85
C VAL A 44 -1.19 12.98 9.32
N CYS A 45 -2.08 12.16 8.75
CA CYS A 45 -3.42 12.54 8.36
C CYS A 45 -4.35 12.40 9.57
N TYR A 46 -4.65 13.52 10.22
CA TYR A 46 -5.48 13.57 11.43
C TYR A 46 -6.96 13.39 11.11
N GLY A 47 -7.72 12.82 12.05
CA GLY A 47 -9.18 12.77 11.99
C GLY A 47 -9.81 14.13 12.28
N HIS A 48 -10.97 14.39 11.71
CA HIS A 48 -11.75 15.63 11.86
C HIS A 48 -10.93 16.94 11.83
N PRO A 49 -10.01 17.10 10.85
CA PRO A 49 -9.15 18.27 10.78
C PRO A 49 -9.94 19.49 10.33
N SER A 50 -9.41 20.68 10.59
CA SER A 50 -9.97 21.91 10.03
C SER A 50 -9.85 21.91 8.51
N LEU A 51 -10.96 22.08 7.81
CA LEU A 51 -10.98 22.22 6.35
C LEU A 51 -10.41 23.56 5.86
N LEU A 52 -10.22 24.54 6.77
CA LEU A 52 -9.57 25.80 6.50
C LEU A 52 -8.03 25.71 6.57
N ASP A 53 -7.48 24.62 7.14
CA ASP A 53 -6.05 24.38 7.18
C ASP A 53 -5.59 23.75 5.85
N PRO A 54 -4.78 24.43 5.02
CA PRO A 54 -4.25 23.85 3.77
C PRO A 54 -3.46 22.55 3.99
N MET A 55 -2.86 22.39 5.17
CA MET A 55 -2.10 21.19 5.52
C MET A 55 -2.98 19.94 5.64
N THR A 56 -4.29 20.09 5.86
CA THR A 56 -5.25 18.98 5.79
C THR A 56 -5.18 18.26 4.45
N TYR A 57 -5.18 19.00 3.37
CA TYR A 57 -5.14 18.45 2.00
C TYR A 57 -3.76 17.85 1.68
N VAL A 58 -2.69 18.50 2.11
CA VAL A 58 -1.33 17.97 1.96
C VAL A 58 -1.20 16.62 2.67
N ARG A 59 -1.67 16.55 3.93
CA ARG A 59 -1.61 15.32 4.75
C ARG A 59 -2.41 14.17 4.15
N CYS A 60 -3.54 14.42 3.48
CA CYS A 60 -4.30 13.39 2.76
C CYS A 60 -3.50 12.75 1.62
N ILE A 61 -2.45 13.42 1.10
CA ILE A 61 -1.61 12.92 0.02
C ILE A 61 -0.28 12.37 0.54
N THR A 62 0.22 12.87 1.65
CA THR A 62 1.57 12.54 2.13
C THR A 62 1.61 11.41 3.15
N TYR A 63 0.52 11.15 3.87
CA TYR A 63 0.49 10.23 5.00
C TYR A 63 0.92 8.80 4.65
N PHE A 64 0.56 8.32 3.46
CA PHE A 64 0.88 6.95 3.03
C PHE A 64 2.33 6.78 2.56
N PHE A 65 3.12 7.85 2.51
CA PHE A 65 4.58 7.80 2.37
C PHE A 65 5.31 7.90 3.73
N GLY A 66 4.66 8.44 4.76
CA GLY A 66 5.23 8.59 6.08
C GLY A 66 5.31 7.27 6.85
N HIS A 67 6.19 7.20 7.86
CA HIS A 67 6.31 6.04 8.75
C HIS A 67 6.64 6.53 10.16
N SER A 68 6.05 5.89 11.18
CA SER A 68 6.28 6.25 12.59
C SER A 68 7.72 6.00 13.06
N GLY A 69 8.45 5.12 12.39
CA GLY A 69 9.84 4.80 12.68
C GLY A 69 10.39 3.71 11.75
N TRP A 70 11.64 3.32 11.99
CA TRP A 70 12.37 2.36 11.15
C TRP A 70 11.73 0.97 11.08
N GLU A 71 11.24 0.48 12.20
CA GLU A 71 10.56 -0.82 12.26
C GLU A 71 9.29 -0.84 11.42
N HIS A 72 8.48 0.23 11.52
CA HIS A 72 7.26 0.40 10.72
C HIS A 72 7.59 0.51 9.22
N TYR A 73 8.65 1.26 8.85
CA TYR A 73 9.15 1.31 7.48
C TYR A 73 9.59 -0.07 6.98
N ALA A 74 10.46 -0.75 7.75
CA ALA A 74 11.04 -2.02 7.34
C ALA A 74 9.96 -3.11 7.13
N SER A 75 8.98 -3.20 8.03
CA SER A 75 7.88 -4.17 7.92
C SER A 75 7.02 -3.92 6.68
N ASN A 76 6.67 -2.67 6.38
CA ASN A 76 5.92 -2.33 5.19
C ASN A 76 6.71 -2.59 3.91
N MET A 77 7.98 -2.18 3.87
CA MET A 77 8.81 -2.34 2.67
C MET A 77 9.18 -3.79 2.41
N LEU A 78 9.35 -4.61 3.44
CA LEU A 78 9.56 -6.04 3.28
C LEU A 78 8.40 -6.69 2.50
N LEU A 79 7.16 -6.42 2.92
CA LEU A 79 5.98 -6.94 2.24
C LEU A 79 5.80 -6.32 0.85
N MET A 80 5.99 -5.01 0.71
CA MET A 80 5.88 -4.30 -0.56
C MET A 80 6.88 -4.82 -1.59
N LEU A 81 8.14 -5.02 -1.21
CA LEU A 81 9.18 -5.55 -2.10
C LEU A 81 8.98 -7.04 -2.43
N LEU A 82 8.27 -7.78 -1.57
CA LEU A 82 7.94 -9.18 -1.82
C LEU A 82 6.81 -9.33 -2.84
N VAL A 83 5.71 -8.58 -2.69
CA VAL A 83 4.52 -8.74 -3.54
C VAL A 83 4.46 -7.72 -4.67
N GLY A 84 5.04 -6.54 -4.49
CA GLY A 84 4.95 -5.41 -5.40
C GLY A 84 5.47 -5.70 -6.81
N PRO A 85 6.65 -6.34 -7.00
CA PRO A 85 7.15 -6.66 -8.33
C PRO A 85 6.18 -7.49 -9.18
N VAL A 86 5.54 -8.50 -8.58
CA VAL A 86 4.54 -9.35 -9.25
C VAL A 86 3.30 -8.56 -9.62
N VAL A 87 2.85 -7.67 -8.73
CA VAL A 87 1.70 -6.78 -8.98
C VAL A 87 2.04 -5.76 -10.06
N GLU A 88 3.21 -5.13 -10.00
CA GLU A 88 3.64 -4.15 -11.01
C GLU A 88 3.80 -4.77 -12.40
N GLU A 89 4.37 -5.98 -12.47
CA GLU A 89 4.46 -6.74 -13.74
C GLU A 89 3.09 -7.04 -14.33
N LYS A 90 2.13 -7.49 -13.49
CA LYS A 90 0.78 -7.87 -13.94
C LYS A 90 -0.06 -6.68 -14.40
N TYR A 91 -0.06 -5.60 -13.63
CA TYR A 91 -0.96 -4.47 -13.86
C TYR A 91 -0.30 -3.33 -14.65
N GLY A 92 1.03 -3.30 -14.70
CA GLY A 92 1.84 -2.24 -15.30
C GLY A 92 2.06 -1.05 -14.36
N SER A 93 3.22 -0.40 -14.49
CA SER A 93 3.66 0.68 -13.59
C SER A 93 2.67 1.85 -13.52
N GLY A 94 2.12 2.30 -14.66
CA GLY A 94 1.17 3.43 -14.68
C GLY A 94 -0.13 3.12 -13.95
N ASN A 95 -0.67 1.91 -14.13
CA ASN A 95 -1.89 1.50 -13.42
C ASN A 95 -1.62 1.32 -11.92
N LEU A 96 -0.48 0.73 -11.54
CA LEU A 96 -0.13 0.57 -10.15
C LEU A 96 0.05 1.91 -9.44
N ALA A 97 0.74 2.87 -10.06
CA ALA A 97 0.89 4.22 -9.52
C ALA A 97 -0.49 4.90 -9.33
N PHE A 98 -1.38 4.77 -10.30
CA PHE A 98 -2.76 5.27 -10.20
C PHE A 98 -3.53 4.62 -9.05
N MET A 99 -3.47 3.28 -8.93
CA MET A 99 -4.12 2.57 -7.82
C MET A 99 -3.59 3.02 -6.44
N ILE A 100 -2.27 3.19 -6.31
CA ILE A 100 -1.64 3.69 -5.06
C ILE A 100 -2.19 5.06 -4.71
N LEU A 101 -2.17 6.00 -5.65
CA LEU A 101 -2.62 7.37 -5.41
C LEU A 101 -4.10 7.43 -5.05
N VAL A 102 -4.96 6.77 -5.82
CA VAL A 102 -6.41 6.78 -5.55
C VAL A 102 -6.72 6.11 -4.22
N THR A 103 -6.13 4.96 -3.93
CA THR A 103 -6.34 4.26 -2.65
C THR A 103 -5.85 5.09 -1.48
N GLY A 104 -4.64 5.66 -1.58
CA GLY A 104 -4.08 6.50 -0.52
C GLY A 104 -4.94 7.73 -0.26
N ILE A 105 -5.24 8.53 -1.28
CA ILE A 105 -6.01 9.76 -1.15
C ILE A 105 -7.43 9.47 -0.64
N ALA A 106 -8.13 8.49 -1.21
CA ALA A 106 -9.48 8.15 -0.78
C ALA A 106 -9.52 7.67 0.68
N SER A 107 -8.58 6.83 1.09
CA SER A 107 -8.47 6.39 2.49
C SER A 107 -8.17 7.56 3.43
N GLY A 108 -7.29 8.49 3.05
CA GLY A 108 -7.00 9.70 3.83
C GLY A 108 -8.24 10.58 4.02
N ILE A 109 -9.01 10.80 2.94
CA ILE A 109 -10.25 11.58 2.99
C ILE A 109 -11.29 10.90 3.90
N ILE A 110 -11.47 9.58 3.77
CA ILE A 110 -12.41 8.82 4.61
C ILE A 110 -11.98 8.89 6.07
N ASN A 111 -10.65 8.80 6.37
CA ASN A 111 -10.16 8.99 7.74
C ASN A 111 -10.51 10.37 8.29
N CYS A 112 -10.30 11.43 7.52
CA CYS A 112 -10.63 12.79 7.94
C CYS A 112 -12.11 12.98 8.28
N ILE A 113 -13.00 12.26 7.60
CA ILE A 113 -14.46 12.44 7.77
C ILE A 113 -15.03 11.59 8.90
N PHE A 114 -14.55 10.36 9.08
CA PHE A 114 -15.23 9.36 9.90
C PHE A 114 -14.48 8.92 11.15
N PHE A 115 -13.21 9.31 11.34
CA PHE A 115 -12.39 8.80 12.45
C PHE A 115 -11.74 9.93 13.24
N ASP A 116 -11.56 9.71 14.54
CA ASP A 116 -10.91 10.67 15.46
C ASP A 116 -9.38 10.48 15.52
N THR A 117 -8.88 9.38 14.97
CA THR A 117 -7.46 9.02 15.05
C THR A 117 -6.66 9.51 13.85
N GLY A 118 -5.37 9.78 14.07
CA GLY A 118 -4.44 10.06 12.99
C GLY A 118 -3.94 8.76 12.33
N VAL A 119 -3.78 8.78 11.00
CA VAL A 119 -3.20 7.67 10.25
C VAL A 119 -1.90 8.09 9.58
N ILE A 120 -0.93 7.15 9.52
CA ILE A 120 0.34 7.30 8.85
C ILE A 120 0.87 5.92 8.45
N GLY A 121 1.42 5.79 7.25
CA GLY A 121 2.07 4.56 6.80
C GLY A 121 1.59 4.03 5.46
N ALA A 122 2.47 3.24 4.84
CA ALA A 122 2.20 2.55 3.58
C ALA A 122 1.28 1.33 3.75
N SER A 123 0.91 0.95 4.96
CA SER A 123 0.25 -0.33 5.24
C SER A 123 -1.01 -0.55 4.41
N GLY A 124 -1.89 0.45 4.26
CA GLY A 124 -3.07 0.35 3.39
C GLY A 124 -2.71 0.02 1.93
N ILE A 125 -1.63 0.62 1.41
CA ILE A 125 -1.13 0.33 0.06
C ILE A 125 -0.54 -1.08 -0.02
N VAL A 126 0.23 -1.49 0.99
CA VAL A 126 0.78 -2.86 1.07
C VAL A 126 -0.34 -3.89 1.05
N PHE A 127 -1.40 -3.62 1.78
CA PHE A 127 -2.54 -4.53 1.85
C PHE A 127 -3.34 -4.57 0.55
N MET A 128 -3.53 -3.46 -0.11
CA MET A 128 -4.07 -3.44 -1.47
C MET A 128 -3.23 -4.34 -2.39
N MET A 129 -1.90 -4.24 -2.33
CA MET A 129 -1.01 -5.06 -3.16
C MET A 129 -1.06 -6.54 -2.81
N ILE A 130 -1.18 -6.91 -1.53
CA ILE A 130 -1.34 -8.31 -1.11
C ILE A 130 -2.61 -8.92 -1.74
N ILE A 131 -3.73 -8.22 -1.67
CA ILE A 131 -4.97 -8.68 -2.31
C ILE A 131 -4.81 -8.72 -3.83
N LEU A 132 -4.22 -7.68 -4.46
CA LEU A 132 -3.98 -7.66 -5.90
C LEU A 132 -3.06 -8.81 -6.35
N SER A 133 -2.06 -9.19 -5.55
CA SER A 133 -1.17 -10.31 -5.88
C SER A 133 -1.92 -11.64 -6.01
N ALA A 134 -2.95 -11.83 -5.20
CA ALA A 134 -3.80 -13.01 -5.29
C ALA A 134 -4.68 -13.04 -6.57
N PHE A 135 -5.00 -11.86 -7.14
CA PHE A 135 -5.70 -11.77 -8.43
C PHE A 135 -4.80 -12.02 -9.64
N THR A 136 -3.48 -12.07 -9.49
CA THR A 136 -2.56 -12.25 -10.64
C THR A 136 -2.77 -13.59 -11.34
N ASN A 137 -3.24 -14.61 -10.62
CA ASN A 137 -3.44 -15.98 -11.10
C ASN A 137 -4.92 -16.35 -11.29
N VAL A 138 -5.86 -15.39 -11.20
CA VAL A 138 -7.30 -15.67 -11.42
C VAL A 138 -7.55 -15.99 -12.88
N LYS A 139 -8.12 -17.18 -13.15
CA LYS A 139 -8.59 -17.63 -14.46
C LYS A 139 -10.11 -17.49 -14.56
N LYS A 140 -10.62 -17.49 -15.81
CA LYS A 140 -12.07 -17.38 -16.05
C LYS A 140 -12.83 -18.55 -15.39
N GLY A 141 -13.78 -18.20 -14.51
CA GLY A 141 -14.62 -19.18 -13.80
C GLY A 141 -13.95 -19.84 -12.59
N GLU A 142 -12.72 -19.46 -12.23
CA GLU A 142 -12.00 -20.01 -11.07
C GLU A 142 -11.71 -18.90 -10.05
N ILE A 143 -11.89 -19.20 -8.77
CA ILE A 143 -11.43 -18.35 -7.66
C ILE A 143 -10.25 -19.08 -7.03
N PRO A 144 -9.03 -18.51 -7.07
CA PRO A 144 -7.86 -19.15 -6.45
C PRO A 144 -8.07 -19.35 -4.95
N LEU A 145 -7.78 -20.55 -4.46
CA LEU A 145 -7.82 -20.83 -3.02
C LEU A 145 -6.90 -19.88 -2.23
N SER A 146 -5.76 -19.52 -2.82
CA SER A 146 -4.83 -18.55 -2.23
C SER A 146 -5.48 -17.18 -1.99
N LEU A 147 -6.34 -16.69 -2.90
CA LEU A 147 -7.09 -15.45 -2.71
C LEU A 147 -8.03 -15.55 -1.51
N LEU A 148 -8.76 -16.66 -1.41
CA LEU A 148 -9.69 -16.92 -0.29
C LEU A 148 -8.94 -17.01 1.04
N LEU A 149 -7.80 -17.70 1.08
CA LEU A 149 -6.98 -17.85 2.28
C LEU A 149 -6.34 -16.52 2.71
N VAL A 150 -5.78 -15.77 1.77
CA VAL A 150 -5.21 -14.44 2.05
C VAL A 150 -6.30 -13.52 2.60
N ALA A 151 -7.46 -13.46 1.96
CA ALA A 151 -8.57 -12.64 2.43
C ALA A 151 -9.08 -13.08 3.81
N ALA A 152 -9.21 -14.39 4.06
CA ALA A 152 -9.69 -14.92 5.33
C ALA A 152 -8.70 -14.69 6.49
N ILE A 153 -7.41 -14.96 6.28
CA ILE A 153 -6.36 -14.71 7.29
C ILE A 153 -6.30 -13.22 7.61
N TYR A 154 -6.43 -12.41 6.59
CA TYR A 154 -6.37 -10.98 6.68
C TYR A 154 -7.54 -10.38 7.47
N LEU A 155 -8.77 -10.65 7.02
CA LEU A 155 -9.98 -10.21 7.72
C LEU A 155 -10.04 -10.77 9.14
N GLY A 156 -9.61 -12.02 9.33
CA GLY A 156 -9.53 -12.66 10.65
C GLY A 156 -8.58 -11.90 11.58
N ARG A 157 -7.40 -11.52 11.10
CA ARG A 157 -6.44 -10.71 11.87
C ARG A 157 -7.03 -9.35 12.25
N GLU A 158 -7.64 -8.64 11.30
CA GLU A 158 -8.23 -7.33 11.55
C GLU A 158 -9.41 -7.40 12.54
N ILE A 159 -10.22 -8.45 12.46
CA ILE A 159 -11.30 -8.69 13.43
C ILE A 159 -10.72 -8.92 14.83
N VAL A 160 -9.68 -9.77 14.95
CA VAL A 160 -9.03 -10.01 16.25
C VAL A 160 -8.39 -8.73 16.80
N SER A 161 -7.71 -7.96 15.95
CA SER A 161 -7.10 -6.68 16.33
C SER A 161 -8.14 -5.64 16.78
N ALA A 162 -9.37 -5.69 16.25
CA ALA A 162 -10.44 -4.79 16.67
C ALA A 162 -10.83 -4.96 18.15
N PHE A 163 -10.53 -6.10 18.75
CA PHE A 163 -10.77 -6.40 20.17
C PHE A 163 -9.53 -6.19 21.06
N THR A 164 -8.37 -5.85 20.46
CA THR A 164 -7.13 -5.55 21.21
C THR A 164 -6.85 -4.05 21.14
N PRO A 165 -6.61 -3.37 22.28
CA PRO A 165 -6.25 -1.97 22.27
C PRO A 165 -4.79 -1.81 21.81
N ASP A 166 -4.57 -1.81 20.51
CA ASP A 166 -3.31 -1.41 19.93
C ASP A 166 -3.44 -0.10 19.14
N SER A 167 -2.33 0.60 19.00
CA SER A 167 -2.25 1.90 18.34
C SER A 167 -2.19 1.81 16.81
N VAL A 168 -2.39 0.63 16.24
CA VAL A 168 -2.32 0.40 14.79
C VAL A 168 -3.66 0.74 14.16
N SER A 169 -3.65 1.60 13.16
CA SER A 169 -4.85 1.96 12.42
C SER A 169 -5.37 0.80 11.58
N GLN A 170 -6.23 -0.02 12.17
CA GLN A 170 -6.96 -1.11 11.50
C GLN A 170 -7.75 -0.59 10.29
N PHE A 171 -8.23 0.65 10.39
CA PHE A 171 -8.93 1.31 9.29
C PHE A 171 -8.11 1.33 7.99
N GLY A 172 -6.83 1.72 8.06
CA GLY A 172 -5.95 1.76 6.88
C GLY A 172 -5.82 0.39 6.19
N HIS A 173 -5.76 -0.67 7.00
CA HIS A 173 -5.68 -2.04 6.51
C HIS A 173 -6.99 -2.48 5.83
N ILE A 174 -8.12 -2.27 6.47
CA ILE A 174 -9.44 -2.61 5.92
C ILE A 174 -9.66 -1.88 4.59
N MET A 175 -9.35 -0.58 4.54
CA MET A 175 -9.46 0.21 3.31
C MET A 175 -8.54 -0.33 2.21
N GLY A 176 -7.28 -0.65 2.54
CA GLY A 176 -6.36 -1.28 1.60
C GLY A 176 -6.91 -2.58 1.03
N GLY A 177 -7.44 -3.46 1.87
CA GLY A 177 -8.09 -4.69 1.44
C GLY A 177 -9.29 -4.47 0.52
N LEU A 178 -10.18 -3.54 0.86
CA LEU A 178 -11.36 -3.19 0.05
C LEU A 178 -10.96 -2.62 -1.32
N PHE A 179 -10.00 -1.70 -1.37
CA PHE A 179 -9.48 -1.19 -2.63
C PHE A 179 -8.77 -2.26 -3.44
N GLY A 180 -8.03 -3.18 -2.80
CA GLY A 180 -7.42 -4.33 -3.46
C GLY A 180 -8.45 -5.23 -4.15
N LEU A 181 -9.56 -5.52 -3.47
CA LEU A 181 -10.68 -6.25 -4.05
C LEU A 181 -11.33 -5.48 -5.21
N PHE A 182 -11.61 -4.19 -5.00
CA PHE A 182 -12.21 -3.34 -6.03
C PHE A 182 -11.34 -3.31 -7.30
N TRP A 183 -10.07 -3.01 -7.19
CA TRP A 183 -9.14 -2.96 -8.32
C TRP A 183 -8.95 -4.33 -8.97
N GLY A 184 -8.83 -5.39 -8.17
CA GLY A 184 -8.70 -6.76 -8.67
C GLY A 184 -9.88 -7.16 -9.53
N ILE A 185 -11.11 -6.94 -9.05
CA ILE A 185 -12.34 -7.22 -9.79
C ILE A 185 -12.47 -6.34 -11.04
N TYR A 186 -12.18 -5.04 -10.91
CA TYR A 186 -12.25 -4.08 -12.02
C TYR A 186 -11.33 -4.49 -13.16
N TYR A 187 -10.05 -4.75 -12.89
CA TYR A 187 -9.09 -5.16 -13.92
C TYR A 187 -9.38 -6.55 -14.46
N TYR A 188 -9.82 -7.48 -13.62
CA TYR A 188 -10.26 -8.78 -14.10
C TYR A 188 -11.37 -8.66 -15.15
N LYS A 189 -12.43 -7.88 -14.86
CA LYS A 189 -13.56 -7.70 -15.78
C LYS A 189 -13.21 -6.91 -17.04
N THR A 190 -12.37 -5.90 -16.93
CA THR A 190 -12.15 -4.94 -18.04
C THR A 190 -10.99 -5.32 -18.95
N LYS A 191 -9.92 -5.89 -18.41
CA LYS A 191 -8.70 -6.15 -19.18
C LYS A 191 -8.37 -7.63 -19.37
N PHE A 192 -8.61 -8.46 -18.35
CA PHE A 192 -8.16 -9.83 -18.38
C PHE A 192 -9.22 -10.81 -18.89
N SER A 193 -10.52 -10.57 -18.66
CA SER A 193 -11.59 -11.44 -19.16
C SER A 193 -11.74 -11.42 -20.69
N ARG A 194 -11.14 -10.45 -21.39
CA ARG A 194 -11.16 -10.33 -22.84
C ARG A 194 -10.02 -11.08 -23.54
N GLN A 195 -9.06 -11.61 -22.80
CA GLN A 195 -7.90 -12.32 -23.35
C GLN A 195 -8.08 -13.84 -23.37
N TYR A 196 -9.18 -14.34 -22.84
CA TYR A 196 -9.60 -15.74 -22.83
C TYR A 196 -11.06 -15.86 -23.29
#